data_a5a697a9f0e9f81718413a56875ff9b9
#
_entry.id   a5a697a9f0e9f81718413a56875ff9b9
#
_cell.length_a   1.000
_cell.length_b   1.000
_cell.length_c   1.000
_cell.angle_alpha   90.00
_cell.angle_beta   90.00
_cell.angle_gamma   90.00
#
_symmetry.space_group_name_H-M   'P 1'
#
loop_
_entity.id
_entity.type
_entity.pdbx_description
1 polymer ?
#
loop_
_entity_poly.entity_id
_entity_poly.type
_entity_poly.pdbx_seq_one_letter_code
_entity_poly.pdbx_strand_id
1 'polypeptide(L)'
;MTQKMGPTPTPVNTEDLSFTEFLDDYFAESEEHLGAIRRQLLTLESFVDQDRFDPGVTAAVDELLRALHSLKGLSAMVGIHDAEQIAHDMESSLREMKQAGTGPTEDLMEVLAGGTSAIDHIVAARREQNPAPDINAVLSRLTASEAETHETARVPPPFGAVRVDMKRLDQLMTMVGDLVISRGHVDETLRRLEAILPASAWRELQEANFLLQRQLRNLREGVMRMRMVPVGNAFERMRFVIRGLERESHKEVRLELTGENTEIDKLLVERLMDPLLHMVRNAVTHGLEPAEERIASGKTGEGHIWIRARTEAETVVIELEDDGRGVDTIQVADRSRASGLIQRGESIDESRVLQMICSPGFSTREQADLGAGHGVGMTIVKTTISGLGGTLAMSTRPGKGTRFTIRLPLTLAIMEALIVYLDDQPFAVPRSRIQEVLRVETDAVTVMDDNEVIPHRGGVLPIVFLRRLFRMNGEPRTSFHVLVVDADSSAIGIAVDRIARQREIVARPVDDALVRVPGIAGATELGDGRPVLILDVAAIVDAMRAHRDLAPELIVVA
;
A
#
# COMPACT_ATOMS: atom_id res chain seq x y z
N MET A 1 -34.67 40.99 24.64
CA MET A 1 -35.00 39.67 24.08
C MET A 1 -33.70 39.10 23.51
N THR A 2 -32.99 38.34 24.34
CA THR A 2 -31.71 37.72 24.02
C THR A 2 -31.95 36.28 23.62
N GLN A 3 -31.74 35.97 22.33
CA GLN A 3 -31.90 34.63 21.77
C GLN A 3 -30.63 33.82 22.13
N LYS A 4 -30.81 32.76 22.92
CA LYS A 4 -29.78 31.76 23.21
C LYS A 4 -29.50 30.94 21.93
N MET A 5 -28.30 31.05 21.37
CA MET A 5 -27.79 30.11 20.40
C MET A 5 -27.51 28.76 21.09
N GLY A 6 -28.10 27.70 20.58
CA GLY A 6 -27.83 26.33 21.00
C GLY A 6 -26.42 25.87 20.54
N PRO A 7 -25.89 24.82 21.15
CA PRO A 7 -24.54 24.35 20.81
C PRO A 7 -24.48 23.80 19.38
N THR A 8 -23.48 24.23 18.65
CA THR A 8 -23.09 23.71 17.31
C THR A 8 -22.76 22.22 17.41
N PRO A 9 -23.30 21.37 16.54
CA PRO A 9 -22.91 19.97 16.54
C PRO A 9 -21.43 19.84 16.13
N THR A 10 -20.64 19.13 16.92
CA THR A 10 -19.27 18.72 16.64
C THR A 10 -19.30 17.78 15.43
N PRO A 11 -18.42 17.92 14.42
CA PRO A 11 -18.35 16.98 13.32
C PRO A 11 -17.89 15.62 13.84
N VAL A 12 -18.71 14.58 13.64
CA VAL A 12 -18.35 13.19 13.89
C VAL A 12 -17.36 12.78 12.80
N ASN A 13 -16.19 12.33 13.21
CA ASN A 13 -15.12 11.90 12.32
C ASN A 13 -15.54 10.59 11.64
N THR A 14 -15.66 10.57 10.33
CA THR A 14 -16.14 9.41 9.55
C THR A 14 -15.16 8.23 9.52
N GLU A 15 -13.93 8.40 10.00
CA GLU A 15 -12.98 7.30 10.23
C GLU A 15 -13.40 6.41 11.42
N ASP A 16 -14.15 6.95 12.39
CA ASP A 16 -14.60 6.21 13.56
C ASP A 16 -15.73 5.19 13.26
N LEU A 17 -16.52 5.40 12.21
CA LEU A 17 -17.67 4.53 11.90
C LEU A 17 -17.28 3.20 11.22
N SER A 18 -16.30 3.20 10.33
CA SER A 18 -15.79 1.96 9.71
C SER A 18 -14.99 1.10 10.69
N PHE A 19 -14.28 1.75 11.60
CA PHE A 19 -13.53 1.08 12.66
C PHE A 19 -14.44 0.44 13.71
N THR A 20 -15.62 1.01 13.95
CA THR A 20 -16.59 0.50 14.93
C THR A 20 -17.26 -0.80 14.45
N GLU A 21 -17.57 -0.95 13.16
CA GLU A 21 -18.09 -2.19 12.56
C GLU A 21 -17.08 -3.33 12.67
N PHE A 22 -15.79 -3.06 12.39
CA PHE A 22 -14.72 -4.05 12.56
C PHE A 22 -14.52 -4.46 14.02
N LEU A 23 -14.78 -3.57 14.97
CA LEU A 23 -14.70 -3.89 16.39
C LEU A 23 -15.83 -4.83 16.84
N ASP A 24 -17.03 -4.68 16.31
CA ASP A 24 -18.16 -5.55 16.64
C ASP A 24 -17.94 -6.99 16.13
N ASP A 25 -17.41 -7.14 14.91
CA ASP A 25 -17.03 -8.45 14.36
C ASP A 25 -15.86 -9.07 15.17
N TYR A 26 -14.85 -8.27 15.52
CA TYR A 26 -13.77 -8.70 16.39
C TYR A 26 -14.29 -9.23 17.74
N PHE A 27 -15.23 -8.54 18.38
CA PHE A 27 -15.79 -8.94 19.65
C PHE A 27 -16.56 -10.26 19.54
N ALA A 28 -17.35 -10.43 18.49
CA ALA A 28 -18.12 -11.66 18.25
C ALA A 28 -17.21 -12.86 18.00
N GLU A 29 -16.21 -12.74 17.15
CA GLU A 29 -15.27 -13.82 16.82
C GLU A 29 -14.31 -14.13 17.99
N SER A 30 -13.87 -13.09 18.72
CA SER A 30 -13.03 -13.28 19.92
C SER A 30 -13.81 -14.08 20.99
N GLU A 31 -15.09 -13.82 21.17
CA GLU A 31 -15.96 -14.54 22.12
C GLU A 31 -16.13 -16.01 21.70
N GLU A 32 -16.28 -16.31 20.39
CA GLU A 32 -16.34 -17.67 19.86
C GLU A 32 -15.03 -18.43 20.12
N HIS A 33 -13.88 -17.81 19.80
CA HIS A 33 -12.56 -18.41 20.02
C HIS A 33 -12.23 -18.59 21.50
N LEU A 34 -12.52 -17.61 22.35
CA LEU A 34 -12.38 -17.73 23.80
C LEU A 34 -13.26 -18.86 24.37
N GLY A 35 -14.48 -19.01 23.84
CA GLY A 35 -15.35 -20.13 24.17
C GLY A 35 -14.78 -21.49 23.76
N ALA A 36 -14.14 -21.56 22.58
CA ALA A 36 -13.45 -22.77 22.12
C ALA A 36 -12.23 -23.09 23.02
N ILE A 37 -11.41 -22.07 23.33
CA ILE A 37 -10.25 -22.21 24.22
C ILE A 37 -10.68 -22.74 25.57
N ARG A 38 -11.70 -22.18 26.22
CA ARG A 38 -12.19 -22.63 27.51
C ARG A 38 -12.65 -24.09 27.49
N ARG A 39 -13.38 -24.53 26.44
CA ARG A 39 -13.80 -25.93 26.32
C ARG A 39 -12.62 -26.90 26.21
N GLN A 40 -11.62 -26.53 25.42
CA GLN A 40 -10.45 -27.38 25.25
C GLN A 40 -9.52 -27.38 26.48
N LEU A 41 -9.42 -26.29 27.21
CA LEU A 41 -8.70 -26.24 28.50
C LEU A 41 -9.36 -27.20 29.52
N LEU A 42 -10.70 -27.20 29.64
CA LEU A 42 -11.41 -28.16 30.48
C LEU A 42 -11.17 -29.62 30.04
N THR A 43 -11.02 -29.86 28.74
CA THR A 43 -10.67 -31.18 28.23
C THR A 43 -9.24 -31.55 28.63
N LEU A 44 -8.27 -30.66 28.49
CA LEU A 44 -6.87 -30.88 28.87
C LEU A 44 -6.69 -31.06 30.38
N GLU A 45 -7.48 -30.36 31.20
CA GLU A 45 -7.45 -30.48 32.66
C GLU A 45 -7.73 -31.93 33.11
N SER A 46 -8.55 -32.68 32.36
CA SER A 46 -8.82 -34.08 32.65
C SER A 46 -7.64 -35.04 32.36
N PHE A 47 -6.59 -34.54 31.72
CA PHE A 47 -5.37 -35.28 31.39
C PHE A 47 -4.14 -34.78 32.19
N VAL A 48 -4.30 -33.88 33.15
CA VAL A 48 -3.24 -33.45 34.05
C VAL A 48 -2.72 -34.67 34.83
N ASP A 49 -1.41 -34.78 35.02
CA ASP A 49 -0.71 -35.89 35.68
C ASP A 49 -0.70 -37.22 34.94
N GLN A 50 -1.09 -37.27 33.66
CA GLN A 50 -0.91 -38.48 32.86
C GLN A 50 0.44 -38.42 32.12
N ASP A 51 1.32 -39.38 32.42
CA ASP A 51 2.68 -39.48 31.86
C ASP A 51 2.76 -39.76 30.33
N ARG A 52 1.64 -39.82 29.63
CA ARG A 52 1.61 -40.14 28.19
C ARG A 52 0.80 -39.13 27.38
N PHE A 53 1.34 -38.78 26.24
CA PHE A 53 0.68 -37.96 25.22
C PHE A 53 -0.39 -38.82 24.53
N ASP A 54 -1.64 -38.81 25.04
CA ASP A 54 -2.78 -39.52 24.51
C ASP A 54 -3.27 -38.83 23.19
N PRO A 55 -3.86 -39.58 22.22
CA PRO A 55 -4.51 -38.98 21.06
C PRO A 55 -5.56 -37.93 21.38
N GLY A 56 -6.24 -38.02 22.54
CA GLY A 56 -7.18 -37.02 23.04
C GLY A 56 -6.50 -35.70 23.39
N VAL A 57 -5.33 -35.76 24.05
CA VAL A 57 -4.49 -34.56 24.34
C VAL A 57 -4.03 -33.89 23.04
N THR A 58 -3.58 -34.68 22.07
CA THR A 58 -3.14 -34.14 20.76
C THR A 58 -4.26 -33.38 20.06
N ALA A 59 -5.47 -33.94 20.02
CA ALA A 59 -6.61 -33.29 19.39
C ALA A 59 -7.01 -31.97 20.09
N ALA A 60 -7.06 -31.99 21.43
CA ALA A 60 -7.36 -30.78 22.22
C ALA A 60 -6.31 -29.68 22.06
N VAL A 61 -5.02 -30.05 22.05
CA VAL A 61 -3.90 -29.13 21.82
C VAL A 61 -3.96 -28.53 20.40
N ASP A 62 -4.25 -29.31 19.38
CA ASP A 62 -4.35 -28.84 18.00
C ASP A 62 -5.52 -27.88 17.81
N GLU A 63 -6.62 -28.07 18.52
CA GLU A 63 -7.76 -27.16 18.52
C GLU A 63 -7.44 -25.87 19.28
N LEU A 64 -6.76 -25.96 20.43
CA LEU A 64 -6.28 -24.79 21.18
C LEU A 64 -5.31 -23.95 20.35
N LEU A 65 -4.33 -24.58 19.69
CA LEU A 65 -3.38 -23.89 18.84
C LEU A 65 -4.07 -23.16 17.70
N ARG A 66 -5.09 -23.75 17.07
CA ARG A 66 -5.89 -23.10 16.03
C ARG A 66 -6.67 -21.90 16.58
N ALA A 67 -7.35 -22.06 17.72
CA ALA A 67 -8.14 -20.99 18.32
C ALA A 67 -7.26 -19.81 18.78
N LEU A 68 -6.11 -20.09 19.42
CA LEU A 68 -5.14 -19.07 19.83
C LEU A 68 -4.50 -18.36 18.64
N HIS A 69 -4.16 -19.10 17.60
CA HIS A 69 -3.62 -18.51 16.36
C HIS A 69 -4.62 -17.57 15.69
N SER A 70 -5.90 -17.95 15.62
CA SER A 70 -6.96 -17.08 15.10
C SER A 70 -7.14 -15.85 15.97
N LEU A 71 -7.20 -16.01 17.29
CA LEU A 71 -7.37 -14.90 18.24
C LEU A 71 -6.19 -13.91 18.21
N LYS A 72 -4.96 -14.43 18.08
CA LYS A 72 -3.75 -13.61 17.87
C LYS A 72 -3.88 -12.78 16.59
N GLY A 73 -4.26 -13.42 15.48
CA GLY A 73 -4.45 -12.74 14.18
C GLY A 73 -5.51 -11.65 14.23
N LEU A 74 -6.65 -11.94 14.89
CA LEU A 74 -7.75 -10.99 15.11
C LEU A 74 -7.30 -9.79 15.94
N SER A 75 -6.62 -10.03 17.05
CA SER A 75 -6.14 -8.99 17.96
C SER A 75 -5.09 -8.10 17.31
N ALA A 76 -4.17 -8.67 16.52
CA ALA A 76 -3.22 -7.92 15.71
C ALA A 76 -3.90 -7.01 14.68
N MET A 77 -4.98 -7.49 14.05
CA MET A 77 -5.71 -6.76 13.01
C MET A 77 -6.42 -5.52 13.56
N VAL A 78 -6.91 -5.59 14.80
CA VAL A 78 -7.63 -4.49 15.48
C VAL A 78 -6.70 -3.61 16.32
N GLY A 79 -5.39 -3.94 16.35
CA GLY A 79 -4.38 -3.19 17.10
C GLY A 79 -4.46 -3.39 18.63
N ILE A 80 -5.03 -4.51 19.10
CA ILE A 80 -5.07 -4.88 20.52
C ILE A 80 -3.83 -5.71 20.85
N HIS A 81 -2.68 -5.03 20.91
CA HIS A 81 -1.36 -5.68 21.04
C HIS A 81 -1.21 -6.53 22.30
N ASP A 82 -1.86 -6.17 23.40
CA ASP A 82 -1.81 -6.91 24.65
C ASP A 82 -2.46 -8.30 24.51
N ALA A 83 -3.61 -8.39 23.86
CA ALA A 83 -4.28 -9.66 23.60
C ALA A 83 -3.51 -10.49 22.56
N GLU A 84 -2.92 -9.85 21.54
CA GLU A 84 -2.02 -10.49 20.56
C GLU A 84 -0.84 -11.15 21.24
N GLN A 85 -0.16 -10.43 22.16
CA GLN A 85 1.03 -10.90 22.86
C GLN A 85 0.70 -12.10 23.76
N ILE A 86 -0.36 -12.02 24.57
CA ILE A 86 -0.79 -13.11 25.45
C ILE A 86 -1.16 -14.36 24.63
N ALA A 87 -1.92 -14.20 23.54
CA ALA A 87 -2.27 -15.32 22.69
C ALA A 87 -1.05 -15.97 22.03
N HIS A 88 -0.03 -15.16 21.67
CA HIS A 88 1.24 -15.63 21.13
C HIS A 88 2.03 -16.46 22.14
N ASP A 89 2.15 -15.98 23.38
CA ASP A 89 2.91 -16.64 24.42
C ASP A 89 2.22 -17.96 24.85
N MET A 90 0.88 -17.97 24.92
CA MET A 90 0.11 -19.20 25.15
C MET A 90 0.30 -20.21 24.01
N GLU A 91 0.30 -19.77 22.74
CA GLU A 91 0.56 -20.60 21.56
C GLU A 91 1.97 -21.22 21.64
N SER A 92 2.97 -20.46 22.08
CA SER A 92 4.36 -20.91 22.24
C SER A 92 4.47 -22.01 23.31
N SER A 93 3.90 -21.79 24.50
CA SER A 93 3.91 -22.76 25.60
C SER A 93 3.24 -24.10 25.22
N LEU A 94 2.13 -24.06 24.49
CA LEU A 94 1.46 -25.27 23.98
C LEU A 94 2.29 -26.00 22.92
N ARG A 95 2.99 -25.29 22.04
CA ARG A 95 3.88 -25.89 21.05
C ARG A 95 5.07 -26.57 21.70
N GLU A 96 5.65 -25.95 22.73
CA GLU A 96 6.75 -26.54 23.49
C GLU A 96 6.32 -27.84 24.19
N MET A 97 5.18 -27.84 24.88
CA MET A 97 4.62 -29.05 25.48
C MET A 97 4.42 -30.16 24.43
N LYS A 98 3.86 -29.82 23.27
CA LYS A 98 3.63 -30.77 22.16
C LYS A 98 4.94 -31.33 21.62
N GLN A 99 5.97 -30.48 21.45
CA GLN A 99 7.30 -30.90 20.95
C GLN A 99 8.06 -31.76 21.97
N ALA A 100 7.91 -31.45 23.26
CA ALA A 100 8.51 -32.24 24.33
C ALA A 100 7.83 -33.60 24.49
N GLY A 101 6.61 -33.78 23.96
CA GLY A 101 5.82 -35.02 24.11
C GLY A 101 5.37 -35.25 25.55
N THR A 102 5.31 -34.21 26.38
CA THR A 102 4.88 -34.26 27.78
C THR A 102 3.39 -33.97 27.90
N GLY A 103 2.71 -34.57 28.86
CA GLY A 103 1.32 -34.25 29.18
C GLY A 103 1.18 -32.81 29.75
N PRO A 104 -0.06 -32.30 29.87
CA PRO A 104 -0.31 -31.02 30.51
C PRO A 104 0.04 -31.06 32.00
N THR A 105 0.79 -30.05 32.48
CA THR A 105 1.09 -29.90 33.90
C THR A 105 0.10 -28.94 34.56
N GLU A 106 -0.04 -29.00 35.88
CA GLU A 106 -0.92 -28.12 36.65
C GLU A 106 -0.51 -26.63 36.48
N ASP A 107 0.79 -26.35 36.49
CA ASP A 107 1.35 -25.01 36.28
C ASP A 107 1.02 -24.47 34.88
N LEU A 108 1.15 -25.28 33.83
CA LEU A 108 0.80 -24.88 32.46
C LEU A 108 -0.72 -24.59 32.35
N MET A 109 -1.55 -25.40 32.98
CA MET A 109 -3.00 -25.19 32.98
C MET A 109 -3.37 -23.87 33.69
N GLU A 110 -2.73 -23.55 34.83
CA GLU A 110 -2.94 -22.28 35.53
C GLU A 110 -2.53 -21.08 34.65
N VAL A 111 -1.40 -21.18 33.97
CA VAL A 111 -0.89 -20.12 33.06
C VAL A 111 -1.82 -19.91 31.87
N LEU A 112 -2.29 -21.00 31.21
CA LEU A 112 -3.21 -20.91 30.08
C LEU A 112 -4.60 -20.38 30.50
N ALA A 113 -5.11 -20.78 31.66
CA ALA A 113 -6.36 -20.25 32.20
C ALA A 113 -6.25 -18.77 32.55
N GLY A 114 -5.13 -18.36 33.17
CA GLY A 114 -4.81 -16.96 33.47
C GLY A 114 -4.70 -16.10 32.22
N GLY A 115 -4.01 -16.59 31.19
CA GLY A 115 -3.91 -15.92 29.90
C GLY A 115 -5.26 -15.75 29.21
N THR A 116 -6.10 -16.81 29.21
CA THR A 116 -7.45 -16.75 28.66
C THR A 116 -8.31 -15.71 29.37
N SER A 117 -8.26 -15.66 30.71
CA SER A 117 -8.98 -14.66 31.50
C SER A 117 -8.49 -13.23 31.24
N ALA A 118 -7.18 -13.04 31.07
CA ALA A 118 -6.61 -11.73 30.76
C ALA A 118 -7.07 -11.22 29.39
N ILE A 119 -7.07 -12.08 28.36
CA ILE A 119 -7.58 -11.71 27.03
C ILE A 119 -9.06 -11.34 27.11
N ASP A 120 -9.86 -12.10 27.87
CA ASP A 120 -11.29 -11.84 28.06
C ASP A 120 -11.53 -10.44 28.68
N HIS A 121 -10.74 -10.08 29.72
CA HIS A 121 -10.80 -8.77 30.35
C HIS A 121 -10.35 -7.63 29.40
N ILE A 122 -9.33 -7.87 28.56
CA ILE A 122 -8.88 -6.88 27.58
C ILE A 122 -9.96 -6.64 26.54
N VAL A 123 -10.57 -7.72 26.01
CA VAL A 123 -11.66 -7.65 25.03
C VAL A 123 -12.87 -6.92 25.62
N ALA A 124 -13.27 -7.27 26.85
CA ALA A 124 -14.38 -6.61 27.55
C ALA A 124 -14.09 -5.13 27.83
N ALA A 125 -12.90 -4.78 28.32
CA ALA A 125 -12.51 -3.40 28.56
C ALA A 125 -12.51 -2.57 27.27
N ARG A 126 -12.07 -3.16 26.16
CA ARG A 126 -12.10 -2.49 24.84
C ARG A 126 -13.52 -2.28 24.33
N ARG A 127 -14.40 -3.24 24.55
CA ARG A 127 -15.84 -3.14 24.19
C ARG A 127 -16.55 -2.04 24.98
N GLU A 128 -16.21 -1.90 26.26
CA GLU A 128 -16.80 -0.90 27.16
C GLU A 128 -16.06 0.46 27.13
N GLN A 129 -15.04 0.61 26.29
CA GLN A 129 -14.15 1.79 26.22
C GLN A 129 -13.48 2.15 27.54
N ASN A 130 -13.24 1.14 28.38
CA ASN A 130 -12.52 1.27 29.64
C ASN A 130 -11.00 1.20 29.42
N PRO A 131 -10.17 1.74 30.34
CA PRO A 131 -8.73 1.57 30.28
C PRO A 131 -8.35 0.08 30.36
N ALA A 132 -7.34 -0.32 29.58
CA ALA A 132 -6.85 -1.68 29.57
C ALA A 132 -6.38 -2.12 30.96
N PRO A 133 -6.66 -3.36 31.39
CA PRO A 133 -6.17 -3.89 32.66
C PRO A 133 -4.64 -4.03 32.67
N ASP A 134 -4.01 -3.99 33.85
CA ASP A 134 -2.56 -4.24 33.97
C ASP A 134 -2.29 -5.75 33.78
N ILE A 135 -1.62 -6.09 32.68
CA ILE A 135 -1.32 -7.46 32.27
C ILE A 135 0.10 -7.91 32.63
N ASN A 136 0.92 -7.02 33.23
CA ASN A 136 2.33 -7.33 33.51
C ASN A 136 2.53 -8.57 34.39
N ALA A 137 1.61 -8.82 35.31
CA ALA A 137 1.63 -10.01 36.15
C ALA A 137 1.35 -11.31 35.37
N VAL A 138 0.49 -11.27 34.36
CA VAL A 138 0.18 -12.42 33.50
C VAL A 138 1.32 -12.68 32.51
N LEU A 139 1.85 -11.64 31.87
CA LEU A 139 3.00 -11.75 30.97
C LEU A 139 4.25 -12.28 31.70
N SER A 140 4.51 -11.82 32.92
CA SER A 140 5.67 -12.30 33.68
C SER A 140 5.55 -13.79 34.06
N ARG A 141 4.35 -14.32 34.27
CA ARG A 141 4.12 -15.75 34.53
C ARG A 141 4.24 -16.61 33.28
N LEU A 142 3.72 -16.12 32.14
CA LEU A 142 3.89 -16.74 30.83
C LEU A 142 5.38 -16.85 30.44
N THR A 143 6.14 -15.78 30.63
CA THR A 143 7.58 -15.75 30.32
C THR A 143 8.44 -16.46 31.37
N ALA A 144 8.01 -16.60 32.64
CA ALA A 144 8.71 -17.37 33.66
C ALA A 144 8.59 -18.88 33.40
N SER A 145 7.46 -19.36 32.88
CA SER A 145 7.30 -20.75 32.44
C SER A 145 8.27 -21.11 31.31
N GLU A 146 8.58 -20.14 30.42
CA GLU A 146 9.63 -20.30 29.38
C GLU A 146 11.04 -20.39 29.99
N ALA A 147 11.32 -19.69 31.10
CA ALA A 147 12.65 -19.64 31.68
C ALA A 147 13.05 -20.93 32.44
N GLU A 148 12.12 -21.63 33.10
CA GLU A 148 12.40 -22.89 33.81
C GLU A 148 12.56 -24.09 32.88
N THR A 149 11.89 -24.08 31.70
CA THR A 149 12.04 -25.13 30.69
C THR A 149 13.29 -24.94 29.81
N HIS A 150 13.86 -23.75 29.78
CA HIS A 150 15.02 -23.43 28.94
C HIS A 150 16.37 -23.94 29.47
N GLU A 151 16.45 -24.48 30.70
CA GLU A 151 17.74 -24.95 31.22
C GLU A 151 18.11 -26.38 30.79
N THR A 152 17.15 -27.15 30.21
CA THR A 152 17.40 -28.56 29.81
C THR A 152 17.31 -28.86 28.31
N ALA A 153 16.87 -27.94 27.48
CA ALA A 153 16.80 -28.20 26.02
C ALA A 153 17.03 -26.92 25.17
N ARG A 154 18.21 -26.30 25.32
CA ARG A 154 18.68 -25.40 24.28
C ARG A 154 19.09 -26.24 23.06
N VAL A 155 18.15 -26.51 22.16
CA VAL A 155 18.49 -26.66 20.76
C VAL A 155 18.95 -25.26 20.32
N PRO A 156 20.25 -25.06 19.97
CA PRO A 156 20.68 -23.76 19.49
C PRO A 156 19.80 -23.42 18.29
N PRO A 157 19.31 -22.16 18.18
CA PRO A 157 18.59 -21.74 16.98
C PRO A 157 19.48 -22.08 15.79
N PRO A 158 18.90 -22.48 14.64
CA PRO A 158 19.72 -22.84 13.48
C PRO A 158 20.70 -21.70 13.28
N PHE A 159 21.99 -22.03 13.33
CA PHE A 159 23.09 -21.09 13.21
C PHE A 159 22.83 -20.15 12.04
N GLY A 160 22.53 -18.88 12.32
CA GLY A 160 22.36 -17.84 11.31
C GLY A 160 21.14 -16.94 11.39
N ALA A 161 20.15 -17.18 12.27
CA ALA A 161 19.02 -16.25 12.43
C ALA A 161 19.32 -15.19 13.50
N VAL A 162 19.38 -13.92 13.12
CA VAL A 162 19.49 -12.77 14.01
C VAL A 162 18.16 -12.01 13.99
N ARG A 163 17.51 -11.87 15.15
CA ARG A 163 16.33 -10.99 15.26
C ARG A 163 16.80 -9.53 15.22
N VAL A 164 16.35 -8.79 14.22
CA VAL A 164 16.64 -7.36 14.06
C VAL A 164 15.35 -6.59 14.27
N ASP A 165 15.40 -5.56 15.13
CA ASP A 165 14.29 -4.63 15.30
C ASP A 165 14.07 -3.84 13.98
N MET A 166 12.83 -3.80 13.50
CA MET A 166 12.46 -3.09 12.28
C MET A 166 12.80 -1.59 12.33
N LYS A 167 12.67 -0.95 13.51
CA LYS A 167 13.07 0.45 13.70
C LYS A 167 14.55 0.69 13.38
N ARG A 168 15.39 -0.30 13.68
CA ARG A 168 16.83 -0.23 13.33
C ARG A 168 17.07 -0.37 11.85
N LEU A 169 16.29 -1.20 11.15
CA LEU A 169 16.35 -1.30 9.69
C LEU A 169 15.86 -0.02 9.01
N ASP A 170 14.81 0.62 9.53
CA ASP A 170 14.34 1.92 9.06
C ASP A 170 15.40 3.02 9.23
N GLN A 171 16.09 3.03 10.38
CA GLN A 171 17.23 3.94 10.62
C GLN A 171 18.37 3.70 9.62
N LEU A 172 18.72 2.42 9.35
CA LEU A 172 19.73 2.09 8.34
C LEU A 172 19.33 2.56 6.95
N MET A 173 18.05 2.40 6.57
CA MET A 173 17.54 2.91 5.28
C MET A 173 17.64 4.43 5.19
N THR A 174 17.32 5.14 6.28
CA THR A 174 17.49 6.59 6.36
C THR A 174 18.96 6.98 6.16
N MET A 175 19.89 6.31 6.86
CA MET A 175 21.34 6.56 6.71
C MET A 175 21.82 6.28 5.29
N VAL A 176 21.35 5.22 4.64
CA VAL A 176 21.65 4.93 3.22
C VAL A 176 21.11 6.05 2.31
N GLY A 177 19.92 6.56 2.59
CA GLY A 177 19.35 7.72 1.88
C GLY A 177 20.25 8.97 2.01
N ASP A 178 20.69 9.28 3.22
CA ASP A 178 21.60 10.41 3.49
C ASP A 178 22.96 10.24 2.80
N LEU A 179 23.48 9.00 2.72
CA LEU A 179 24.69 8.70 1.96
C LEU A 179 24.51 8.90 0.45
N VAL A 180 23.34 8.57 -0.12
CA VAL A 180 23.03 8.84 -1.53
C VAL A 180 23.01 10.35 -1.79
N ILE A 181 22.40 11.14 -0.90
CA ILE A 181 22.39 12.60 -0.99
C ILE A 181 23.82 13.15 -0.88
N SER A 182 24.61 12.70 0.10
CA SER A 182 26.00 13.13 0.30
C SER A 182 26.88 12.79 -0.90
N ARG A 183 26.70 11.63 -1.52
CA ARG A 183 27.37 11.28 -2.77
C ARG A 183 26.99 12.23 -3.91
N GLY A 184 25.71 12.60 -3.99
CA GLY A 184 25.24 13.59 -4.97
C GLY A 184 25.99 14.93 -4.83
N HIS A 185 26.29 15.33 -3.59
CA HIS A 185 27.09 16.53 -3.29
C HIS A 185 28.55 16.39 -3.74
N VAL A 186 29.17 15.23 -3.48
CA VAL A 186 30.53 14.92 -3.97
C VAL A 186 30.58 14.98 -5.50
N ASP A 187 29.63 14.36 -6.19
CA ASP A 187 29.54 14.34 -7.65
C ASP A 187 29.41 15.77 -8.24
N GLU A 188 28.63 16.66 -7.60
CA GLU A 188 28.49 18.05 -8.00
C GLU A 188 29.78 18.84 -7.78
N THR A 189 30.46 18.60 -6.65
CA THR A 189 31.73 19.28 -6.32
C THR A 189 32.83 18.84 -7.29
N LEU A 190 32.92 17.56 -7.58
CA LEU A 190 33.86 17.01 -8.57
C LEU A 190 33.68 17.70 -9.92
N ARG A 191 32.45 17.88 -10.39
CA ARG A 191 32.20 18.54 -11.69
C ARG A 191 32.65 19.96 -11.75
N ARG A 192 32.54 20.71 -10.66
CA ARG A 192 33.08 22.08 -10.61
C ARG A 192 34.60 22.11 -10.76
N LEU A 193 35.26 21.04 -10.36
CA LEU A 193 36.70 20.88 -10.44
C LEU A 193 37.19 20.36 -11.82
N GLU A 194 36.28 19.85 -12.68
CA GLU A 194 36.63 19.27 -13.99
C GLU A 194 37.48 20.21 -14.86
N ALA A 195 37.11 21.52 -14.90
CA ALA A 195 37.83 22.52 -15.69
C ALA A 195 39.16 22.97 -15.08
N ILE A 196 39.44 22.61 -13.82
CA ILE A 196 40.57 23.09 -13.04
C ILE A 196 41.63 21.99 -12.90
N LEU A 197 41.21 20.71 -12.88
CA LEU A 197 42.08 19.56 -12.61
C LEU A 197 42.81 19.08 -13.88
N PRO A 198 44.04 18.56 -13.74
CA PRO A 198 44.70 17.80 -14.82
C PRO A 198 43.89 16.57 -15.20
N ALA A 199 43.90 16.18 -16.48
CA ALA A 199 43.09 15.09 -17.00
C ALA A 199 43.41 13.69 -16.33
N SER A 200 44.60 13.50 -15.79
CA SER A 200 44.95 12.30 -15.03
C SER A 200 44.28 12.27 -13.66
N ALA A 201 44.39 13.37 -12.90
CA ALA A 201 43.74 13.50 -11.59
C ALA A 201 42.22 13.43 -11.71
N TRP A 202 41.65 14.03 -12.75
CA TRP A 202 40.22 13.94 -13.03
C TRP A 202 39.75 12.50 -13.22
N ARG A 203 40.51 11.68 -14.00
CA ARG A 203 40.18 10.27 -14.21
C ARG A 203 40.25 9.46 -12.93
N GLU A 204 41.28 9.65 -12.10
CA GLU A 204 41.42 8.96 -10.81
C GLU A 204 40.25 9.27 -9.88
N LEU A 205 39.82 10.54 -9.81
CA LEU A 205 38.69 10.95 -9.00
C LEU A 205 37.35 10.39 -9.52
N GLN A 206 37.18 10.33 -10.84
CA GLN A 206 36.01 9.73 -11.45
C GLN A 206 35.94 8.22 -11.17
N GLU A 207 37.06 7.49 -11.28
CA GLU A 207 37.13 6.08 -10.96
C GLU A 207 36.80 5.81 -9.47
N ALA A 208 37.36 6.61 -8.56
CA ALA A 208 37.05 6.52 -7.14
C ALA A 208 35.57 6.79 -6.84
N ASN A 209 34.98 7.82 -7.45
CA ASN A 209 33.58 8.14 -7.32
C ASN A 209 32.67 7.03 -7.88
N PHE A 210 33.04 6.42 -8.99
CA PHE A 210 32.32 5.28 -9.57
C PHE A 210 32.36 4.04 -8.64
N LEU A 211 33.52 3.75 -8.05
CA LEU A 211 33.64 2.67 -7.05
C LEU A 211 32.77 2.93 -5.82
N LEU A 212 32.78 4.16 -5.30
CA LEU A 212 31.93 4.57 -4.19
C LEU A 212 30.44 4.39 -4.53
N GLN A 213 30.02 4.79 -5.72
CA GLN A 213 28.66 4.60 -6.19
C GLN A 213 28.26 3.11 -6.20
N ARG A 214 29.14 2.25 -6.69
CA ARG A 214 28.90 0.80 -6.72
C ARG A 214 28.78 0.22 -5.31
N GLN A 215 29.64 0.64 -4.39
CA GLN A 215 29.60 0.16 -2.99
C GLN A 215 28.32 0.61 -2.27
N LEU A 216 27.91 1.86 -2.46
CA LEU A 216 26.65 2.38 -1.91
C LEU A 216 25.42 1.64 -2.47
N ARG A 217 25.45 1.30 -3.76
CA ARG A 217 24.39 0.49 -4.37
C ARG A 217 24.31 -0.90 -3.74
N ASN A 218 25.46 -1.58 -3.58
CA ASN A 218 25.52 -2.89 -2.95
C ASN A 218 25.06 -2.85 -1.48
N LEU A 219 25.45 -1.81 -0.73
CA LEU A 219 25.02 -1.60 0.66
C LEU A 219 23.50 -1.42 0.72
N ARG A 220 22.95 -0.56 -0.14
CA ARG A 220 21.51 -0.35 -0.27
C ARG A 220 20.77 -1.66 -0.51
N GLU A 221 21.19 -2.41 -1.52
CA GLU A 221 20.58 -3.71 -1.85
C GLU A 221 20.66 -4.71 -0.69
N GLY A 222 21.78 -4.69 0.06
CA GLY A 222 21.95 -5.53 1.24
C GLY A 222 20.98 -5.19 2.36
N VAL A 223 20.85 -3.91 2.70
CA VAL A 223 19.91 -3.43 3.73
C VAL A 223 18.46 -3.70 3.31
N MET A 224 18.15 -3.49 2.03
CA MET A 224 16.81 -3.76 1.51
C MET A 224 16.43 -5.24 1.61
N ARG A 225 17.33 -6.16 1.22
CA ARG A 225 17.07 -7.60 1.37
C ARG A 225 16.75 -8.02 2.80
N MET A 226 17.32 -7.35 3.80
CA MET A 226 17.01 -7.62 5.22
C MET A 226 15.60 -7.14 5.62
N ARG A 227 14.98 -6.25 4.84
CA ARG A 227 13.65 -5.69 5.09
C ARG A 227 12.53 -6.41 4.34
N MET A 228 12.90 -7.26 3.38
CA MET A 228 11.94 -8.01 2.58
C MET A 228 11.20 -9.04 3.44
N VAL A 229 9.89 -9.15 3.21
CA VAL A 229 9.01 -10.14 3.84
C VAL A 229 8.17 -10.84 2.78
N PRO A 230 7.83 -12.12 2.97
CA PRO A 230 6.91 -12.82 2.08
C PRO A 230 5.54 -12.15 2.09
N VAL A 231 4.94 -11.96 0.91
CA VAL A 231 3.60 -11.37 0.77
C VAL A 231 2.50 -12.28 1.32
N GLY A 232 2.82 -13.55 1.57
CA GLY A 232 1.91 -14.56 2.11
C GLY A 232 1.16 -14.10 3.37
N ASN A 233 1.83 -13.35 4.27
CA ASN A 233 1.19 -12.80 5.46
C ASN A 233 0.03 -11.83 5.13
N ALA A 234 0.15 -11.07 4.03
CA ALA A 234 -0.93 -10.22 3.55
C ALA A 234 -2.05 -11.06 2.92
N PHE A 235 -1.71 -12.10 2.20
CA PHE A 235 -2.66 -12.99 1.56
C PHE A 235 -3.50 -13.79 2.57
N GLU A 236 -2.92 -14.23 3.68
CA GLU A 236 -3.67 -14.89 4.75
C GLU A 236 -4.76 -13.98 5.34
N ARG A 237 -4.50 -12.68 5.46
CA ARG A 237 -5.53 -11.72 5.89
C ARG A 237 -6.69 -11.64 4.88
N MET A 238 -6.42 -11.80 3.57
CA MET A 238 -7.48 -11.83 2.55
C MET A 238 -8.41 -13.03 2.71
N ARG A 239 -7.87 -14.21 3.09
CA ARG A 239 -8.69 -15.41 3.40
C ARG A 239 -9.71 -15.12 4.49
N PHE A 240 -9.25 -14.42 5.54
CA PHE A 240 -10.11 -14.08 6.67
C PHE A 240 -11.25 -13.13 6.25
N VAL A 241 -10.89 -12.04 5.54
CA VAL A 241 -11.88 -11.05 5.08
C VAL A 241 -12.91 -11.66 4.14
N ILE A 242 -12.49 -12.54 3.21
CA ILE A 242 -13.42 -13.21 2.30
C ILE A 242 -14.43 -14.06 3.07
N ARG A 243 -14.01 -14.81 4.11
CA ARG A 243 -14.95 -15.57 4.95
C ARG A 243 -15.99 -14.69 5.65
N GLY A 244 -15.60 -13.49 6.09
CA GLY A 244 -16.55 -12.51 6.64
C GLY A 244 -17.55 -12.05 5.58
N LEU A 245 -17.06 -11.68 4.40
CA LEU A 245 -17.88 -11.23 3.27
C LEU A 245 -18.81 -12.33 2.70
N GLU A 246 -18.41 -13.61 2.73
CA GLU A 246 -19.26 -14.76 2.38
C GLU A 246 -20.50 -14.83 3.26
N ARG A 247 -20.31 -14.68 4.57
CA ARG A 247 -21.43 -14.69 5.54
C ARG A 247 -22.38 -13.51 5.32
N GLU A 248 -21.83 -12.32 5.10
CA GLU A 248 -22.61 -11.09 4.89
C GLU A 248 -23.37 -11.09 3.56
N SER A 249 -22.71 -11.52 2.47
CA SER A 249 -23.27 -11.48 1.12
C SER A 249 -24.04 -12.73 0.72
N HIS A 250 -24.01 -13.80 1.52
CA HIS A 250 -24.57 -15.12 1.22
C HIS A 250 -24.05 -15.70 -0.12
N LYS A 251 -22.78 -15.45 -0.44
CA LYS A 251 -22.11 -15.96 -1.65
C LYS A 251 -21.01 -16.93 -1.22
N GLU A 252 -20.91 -18.05 -1.90
CA GLU A 252 -19.78 -18.99 -1.73
C GLU A 252 -18.62 -18.51 -2.62
N VAL A 253 -17.41 -18.38 -2.03
CA VAL A 253 -16.24 -17.81 -2.72
C VAL A 253 -15.03 -18.72 -2.54
N ARG A 254 -14.45 -19.16 -3.63
CA ARG A 254 -13.18 -19.89 -3.64
C ARG A 254 -12.02 -18.95 -3.87
N LEU A 255 -11.16 -18.82 -2.86
CA LEU A 255 -9.93 -18.03 -2.95
C LEU A 255 -8.74 -18.92 -3.31
N GLU A 256 -8.05 -18.59 -4.40
CA GLU A 256 -6.78 -19.20 -4.78
C GLU A 256 -5.64 -18.19 -4.67
N LEU A 257 -4.61 -18.54 -3.89
CA LEU A 257 -3.43 -17.73 -3.66
C LEU A 257 -2.23 -18.35 -4.37
N THR A 258 -1.42 -17.53 -5.03
CA THR A 258 -0.21 -17.98 -5.72
C THR A 258 0.91 -16.96 -5.54
N GLY A 259 2.14 -17.45 -5.31
CA GLY A 259 3.29 -16.57 -5.12
C GLY A 259 3.41 -16.01 -3.71
N GLU A 260 2.92 -16.72 -2.71
CA GLU A 260 2.97 -16.34 -1.29
C GLU A 260 4.40 -16.08 -0.79
N ASN A 261 5.40 -16.73 -1.40
CA ASN A 261 6.83 -16.55 -1.10
C ASN A 261 7.47 -15.36 -1.84
N THR A 262 6.68 -14.57 -2.59
CA THR A 262 7.21 -13.37 -3.24
C THR A 262 7.61 -12.37 -2.17
N GLU A 263 8.89 -12.01 -2.17
CA GLU A 263 9.44 -11.05 -1.23
C GLU A 263 9.10 -9.62 -1.65
N ILE A 264 8.65 -8.83 -0.71
CA ILE A 264 8.30 -7.42 -0.88
C ILE A 264 8.68 -6.63 0.36
N ASP A 265 9.01 -5.36 0.21
CA ASP A 265 9.30 -4.48 1.36
C ASP A 265 8.12 -4.45 2.34
N LYS A 266 8.40 -4.62 3.64
CA LYS A 266 7.37 -4.66 4.69
C LYS A 266 6.47 -3.42 4.69
N LEU A 267 7.04 -2.22 4.49
CA LEU A 267 6.25 -0.99 4.46
C LEU A 267 5.31 -0.93 3.24
N LEU A 268 5.74 -1.52 2.09
CA LEU A 268 4.84 -1.68 0.94
C LEU A 268 3.69 -2.62 1.27
N VAL A 269 3.97 -3.74 1.94
CA VAL A 269 2.92 -4.68 2.38
C VAL A 269 1.90 -3.96 3.25
N GLU A 270 2.36 -3.24 4.28
CA GLU A 270 1.48 -2.52 5.21
C GLU A 270 0.59 -1.50 4.50
N ARG A 271 1.15 -0.70 3.58
CA ARG A 271 0.39 0.29 2.81
C ARG A 271 -0.52 -0.31 1.73
N LEU A 272 -0.24 -1.52 1.27
CA LEU A 272 -1.05 -2.22 0.28
C LEU A 272 -2.27 -2.92 0.88
N MET A 273 -2.28 -3.13 2.19
CA MET A 273 -3.36 -3.88 2.84
C MET A 273 -4.73 -3.27 2.55
N ASP A 274 -4.92 -1.97 2.79
CA ASP A 274 -6.19 -1.30 2.59
C ASP A 274 -6.64 -1.30 1.11
N PRO A 275 -5.77 -0.97 0.12
CA PRO A 275 -6.08 -1.16 -1.29
C PRO A 275 -6.52 -2.57 -1.65
N LEU A 276 -5.79 -3.60 -1.19
CA LEU A 276 -6.12 -5.00 -1.49
C LEU A 276 -7.44 -5.42 -0.85
N LEU A 277 -7.68 -5.05 0.41
CA LEU A 277 -8.93 -5.31 1.11
C LEU A 277 -10.11 -4.68 0.38
N HIS A 278 -9.98 -3.44 -0.07
CA HIS A 278 -11.01 -2.76 -0.82
C HIS A 278 -11.32 -3.44 -2.16
N MET A 279 -10.29 -3.87 -2.89
CA MET A 279 -10.45 -4.57 -4.16
C MET A 279 -11.10 -5.95 -3.96
N VAL A 280 -10.72 -6.71 -2.92
CA VAL A 280 -11.35 -7.97 -2.55
C VAL A 280 -12.83 -7.77 -2.20
N ARG A 281 -13.14 -6.76 -1.37
CA ARG A 281 -14.52 -6.41 -1.04
C ARG A 281 -15.34 -6.09 -2.29
N ASN A 282 -14.80 -5.30 -3.21
CA ASN A 282 -15.45 -5.00 -4.48
C ASN A 282 -15.70 -6.26 -5.33
N ALA A 283 -14.74 -7.17 -5.40
CA ALA A 283 -14.88 -8.44 -6.10
C ALA A 283 -16.04 -9.26 -5.53
N VAL A 284 -16.08 -9.47 -4.21
CA VAL A 284 -17.14 -10.27 -3.55
C VAL A 284 -18.50 -9.57 -3.63
N THR A 285 -18.57 -8.29 -3.27
CA THR A 285 -19.86 -7.59 -3.12
C THR A 285 -20.48 -7.24 -4.47
N HIS A 286 -19.65 -6.72 -5.39
CA HIS A 286 -20.10 -6.15 -6.67
C HIS A 286 -19.74 -6.99 -7.89
N GLY A 287 -18.59 -7.67 -7.86
CA GLY A 287 -18.09 -8.48 -8.97
C GLY A 287 -18.86 -9.79 -9.08
N LEU A 288 -18.84 -10.62 -8.06
CA LEU A 288 -19.48 -11.93 -8.08
C LEU A 288 -21.00 -11.80 -8.05
N GLU A 289 -21.69 -12.61 -8.85
CA GLU A 289 -23.14 -12.74 -8.85
C GLU A 289 -23.60 -13.70 -7.76
N PRO A 290 -24.87 -13.61 -7.27
CA PRO A 290 -25.48 -14.64 -6.45
C PRO A 290 -25.47 -16.02 -7.14
N ALA A 291 -25.43 -17.12 -6.37
CA ALA A 291 -25.30 -18.48 -6.90
C ALA A 291 -26.36 -18.82 -7.97
N GLU A 292 -27.60 -18.38 -7.76
CA GLU A 292 -28.70 -18.59 -8.71
C GLU A 292 -28.45 -17.92 -10.07
N GLU A 293 -27.97 -16.65 -10.07
CA GLU A 293 -27.63 -15.90 -11.28
C GLU A 293 -26.44 -16.53 -12.02
N ARG A 294 -25.43 -17.04 -11.25
CA ARG A 294 -24.27 -17.72 -11.82
C ARG A 294 -24.66 -18.99 -12.55
N ILE A 295 -25.46 -19.83 -11.90
CA ILE A 295 -25.95 -21.07 -12.50
C ILE A 295 -26.81 -20.78 -13.74
N ALA A 296 -27.68 -19.77 -13.71
CA ALA A 296 -28.50 -19.35 -14.83
C ALA A 296 -27.66 -18.86 -16.03
N SER A 297 -26.48 -18.28 -15.78
CA SER A 297 -25.52 -17.85 -16.81
C SER A 297 -24.52 -18.93 -17.23
N GLY A 298 -24.65 -20.16 -16.71
CA GLY A 298 -23.80 -21.30 -17.07
C GLY A 298 -22.47 -21.35 -16.32
N LYS A 299 -22.31 -20.59 -15.22
CA LYS A 299 -21.17 -20.65 -14.31
C LYS A 299 -21.41 -21.64 -13.16
N THR A 300 -20.34 -21.94 -12.38
CA THR A 300 -20.48 -22.66 -11.10
C THR A 300 -21.22 -21.79 -10.08
N GLY A 301 -21.92 -22.36 -9.11
CA GLY A 301 -22.59 -21.59 -8.04
C GLY A 301 -21.58 -20.86 -7.15
N GLU A 302 -20.41 -21.47 -6.95
CA GLU A 302 -19.26 -20.88 -6.23
C GLU A 302 -18.53 -19.85 -7.11
N GLY A 303 -18.27 -18.66 -6.59
CA GLY A 303 -17.46 -17.62 -7.24
C GLY A 303 -15.97 -17.85 -7.00
N HIS A 304 -15.11 -17.46 -7.95
CA HIS A 304 -13.67 -17.64 -7.83
C HIS A 304 -12.96 -16.29 -7.78
N ILE A 305 -12.02 -16.18 -6.83
CA ILE A 305 -11.09 -15.05 -6.72
C ILE A 305 -9.66 -15.61 -6.70
N TRP A 306 -8.80 -15.05 -7.55
CA TRP A 306 -7.38 -15.35 -7.60
C TRP A 306 -6.59 -14.14 -7.17
N ILE A 307 -5.63 -14.34 -6.25
CA ILE A 307 -4.62 -13.33 -5.91
C ILE A 307 -3.26 -13.96 -6.21
N ARG A 308 -2.50 -13.32 -7.07
CA ARG A 308 -1.20 -13.80 -7.52
C ARG A 308 -0.15 -12.73 -7.31
N ALA A 309 1.02 -13.11 -6.80
CA ALA A 309 2.17 -12.24 -6.73
C ALA A 309 3.38 -12.86 -7.45
N ARG A 310 4.18 -12.02 -8.10
CA ARG A 310 5.45 -12.40 -8.70
C ARG A 310 6.38 -11.21 -8.80
N THR A 311 7.66 -11.49 -8.87
CA THR A 311 8.69 -10.48 -9.13
C THR A 311 9.04 -10.49 -10.61
N GLU A 312 9.00 -9.32 -11.25
CA GLU A 312 9.44 -9.09 -12.62
C GLU A 312 10.58 -8.05 -12.59
N ALA A 313 11.83 -8.49 -12.70
CA ALA A 313 13.02 -7.65 -12.56
C ALA A 313 13.02 -6.87 -11.22
N GLU A 314 12.92 -5.54 -11.24
CA GLU A 314 12.89 -4.68 -10.05
C GLU A 314 11.46 -4.28 -9.65
N THR A 315 10.45 -5.02 -10.10
CA THR A 315 9.05 -4.71 -9.88
C THR A 315 8.33 -5.92 -9.29
N VAL A 316 7.52 -5.71 -8.27
CA VAL A 316 6.54 -6.70 -7.81
C VAL A 316 5.24 -6.48 -8.56
N VAL A 317 4.69 -7.54 -9.10
CA VAL A 317 3.38 -7.55 -9.77
C VAL A 317 2.42 -8.34 -8.89
N ILE A 318 1.32 -7.70 -8.50
CA ILE A 318 0.22 -8.33 -7.77
C ILE A 318 -1.02 -8.27 -8.67
N GLU A 319 -1.63 -9.41 -8.91
CA GLU A 319 -2.85 -9.53 -9.69
C GLU A 319 -3.98 -10.03 -8.79
N LEU A 320 -5.11 -9.34 -8.84
CA LEU A 320 -6.37 -9.75 -8.23
C LEU A 320 -7.39 -9.92 -9.35
N GLU A 321 -7.96 -11.12 -9.46
CA GLU A 321 -8.89 -11.49 -10.53
C GLU A 321 -10.12 -12.15 -9.93
N ASP A 322 -11.31 -11.79 -10.43
CA ASP A 322 -12.58 -12.45 -10.16
C ASP A 322 -13.20 -13.01 -11.43
N ASP A 323 -14.07 -14.01 -11.32
CA ASP A 323 -14.87 -14.60 -12.41
C ASP A 323 -16.31 -14.08 -12.41
N GLY A 324 -16.57 -12.91 -11.84
CA GLY A 324 -17.87 -12.31 -11.69
C GLY A 324 -18.47 -11.78 -13.00
N ARG A 325 -19.40 -10.83 -12.85
CA ARG A 325 -20.09 -10.20 -14.00
C ARG A 325 -19.22 -9.30 -14.87
N GLY A 326 -18.02 -8.94 -14.37
CA GLY A 326 -17.17 -7.93 -14.98
C GLY A 326 -17.73 -6.51 -14.81
N VAL A 327 -17.00 -5.53 -15.35
CA VAL A 327 -17.43 -4.14 -15.37
C VAL A 327 -18.25 -3.88 -16.62
N ASP A 328 -19.46 -3.35 -16.45
CA ASP A 328 -20.28 -2.87 -17.57
C ASP A 328 -19.71 -1.56 -18.12
N THR A 329 -18.85 -1.69 -19.11
CA THR A 329 -18.17 -0.55 -19.75
C THR A 329 -19.13 0.41 -20.42
N ILE A 330 -20.30 -0.07 -20.88
CA ILE A 330 -21.34 0.75 -21.53
C ILE A 330 -22.00 1.62 -20.45
N GLN A 331 -22.40 1.03 -19.33
CA GLN A 331 -23.02 1.76 -18.21
C GLN A 331 -22.06 2.79 -17.62
N VAL A 332 -20.77 2.42 -17.44
CA VAL A 332 -19.71 3.35 -17.00
C VAL A 332 -19.58 4.51 -17.98
N ALA A 333 -19.57 4.23 -19.28
CA ALA A 333 -19.49 5.24 -20.33
C ALA A 333 -20.68 6.20 -20.33
N ASP A 334 -21.91 5.67 -20.23
CA ASP A 334 -23.14 6.49 -20.25
C ASP A 334 -23.21 7.40 -19.02
N ARG A 335 -22.81 6.88 -17.86
CA ARG A 335 -22.76 7.65 -16.62
C ARG A 335 -21.68 8.74 -16.67
N SER A 336 -20.53 8.41 -17.24
CA SER A 336 -19.44 9.38 -17.44
C SER A 336 -19.81 10.48 -18.43
N ARG A 337 -20.60 10.16 -19.46
CA ARG A 337 -21.17 11.17 -20.38
C ARG A 337 -22.18 12.07 -19.68
N ALA A 338 -23.03 11.49 -18.83
CA ALA A 338 -24.00 12.25 -18.04
C ALA A 338 -23.34 13.21 -17.04
N SER A 339 -22.17 12.84 -16.51
CA SER A 339 -21.35 13.64 -15.61
C SER A 339 -20.37 14.58 -16.30
N GLY A 340 -20.37 14.65 -17.65
CA GLY A 340 -19.47 15.51 -18.42
C GLY A 340 -18.01 15.04 -18.51
N LEU A 341 -17.69 13.83 -18.01
CA LEU A 341 -16.33 13.28 -18.00
C LEU A 341 -15.85 12.77 -19.37
N ILE A 342 -16.77 12.61 -20.35
CA ILE A 342 -16.47 12.14 -21.71
C ILE A 342 -17.30 12.87 -22.73
N GLN A 343 -16.70 13.17 -23.90
CA GLN A 343 -17.39 13.74 -25.05
C GLN A 343 -18.07 12.66 -25.90
N ARG A 344 -19.11 13.05 -26.65
CA ARG A 344 -19.80 12.14 -27.61
C ARG A 344 -18.86 11.75 -28.74
N GLY A 345 -18.61 10.44 -28.89
CA GLY A 345 -17.77 9.90 -29.98
C GLY A 345 -16.35 9.50 -29.53
N GLU A 346 -15.97 9.72 -28.28
CA GLU A 346 -14.68 9.27 -27.74
C GLU A 346 -14.67 7.73 -27.59
N SER A 347 -13.60 7.09 -28.06
CA SER A 347 -13.35 5.65 -27.91
C SER A 347 -12.97 5.36 -26.46
N ILE A 348 -13.62 4.37 -25.85
CA ILE A 348 -13.43 4.01 -24.46
C ILE A 348 -12.71 2.67 -24.41
N ASP A 349 -11.45 2.70 -24.01
CA ASP A 349 -10.65 1.51 -23.70
C ASP A 349 -10.71 1.17 -22.18
N GLU A 350 -10.13 0.03 -21.79
CA GLU A 350 -10.10 -0.45 -20.40
C GLU A 350 -9.38 0.54 -19.45
N SER A 351 -8.38 1.23 -19.93
CA SER A 351 -7.63 2.25 -19.20
C SER A 351 -8.51 3.46 -18.87
N ARG A 352 -9.32 3.89 -19.85
CA ARG A 352 -10.28 4.98 -19.66
C ARG A 352 -11.41 4.60 -18.69
N VAL A 353 -11.91 3.35 -18.78
CA VAL A 353 -12.89 2.83 -17.82
C VAL A 353 -12.33 2.86 -16.40
N LEU A 354 -11.08 2.42 -16.19
CA LEU A 354 -10.43 2.48 -14.90
C LEU A 354 -10.31 3.91 -14.37
N GLN A 355 -9.93 4.87 -15.21
CA GLN A 355 -9.88 6.29 -14.83
C GLN A 355 -11.23 6.80 -14.34
N MET A 356 -12.31 6.46 -15.04
CA MET A 356 -13.67 6.86 -14.66
C MET A 356 -14.08 6.27 -13.32
N ILE A 357 -13.85 4.97 -13.13
CA ILE A 357 -14.18 4.29 -11.86
C ILE A 357 -13.35 4.87 -10.69
N CYS A 358 -12.12 5.35 -10.96
CA CYS A 358 -11.27 6.00 -9.98
C CYS A 358 -11.51 7.51 -9.83
N SER A 359 -12.45 8.10 -10.58
CA SER A 359 -12.75 9.53 -10.46
C SER A 359 -13.55 9.83 -9.18
N PRO A 360 -13.24 10.93 -8.48
CA PRO A 360 -13.97 11.31 -7.26
C PRO A 360 -15.47 11.43 -7.54
N GLY A 361 -16.29 10.84 -6.66
CA GLY A 361 -17.75 10.88 -6.78
C GLY A 361 -18.35 9.92 -7.80
N PHE A 362 -17.55 9.10 -8.48
CA PHE A 362 -18.05 8.06 -9.38
C PHE A 362 -18.47 6.82 -8.59
N SER A 363 -19.77 6.58 -8.46
CA SER A 363 -20.34 5.36 -7.89
C SER A 363 -21.38 4.79 -8.84
N THR A 364 -21.40 3.48 -9.03
CA THR A 364 -22.39 2.81 -9.86
C THR A 364 -23.76 2.64 -9.19
N ARG A 365 -23.90 2.96 -7.90
CA ARG A 365 -25.17 2.89 -7.17
C ARG A 365 -25.93 4.21 -7.20
N GLU A 366 -27.26 4.14 -7.43
CA GLU A 366 -28.19 5.28 -7.35
C GLU A 366 -28.56 5.68 -5.91
N GLN A 367 -28.35 4.79 -4.96
CA GLN A 367 -28.54 5.05 -3.53
C GLN A 367 -27.20 4.84 -2.83
N ALA A 368 -26.68 5.91 -2.23
CA ALA A 368 -25.63 5.82 -1.24
C ALA A 368 -26.23 5.13 0.00
N ASP A 369 -26.02 3.82 0.17
CA ASP A 369 -26.25 3.17 1.45
C ASP A 369 -25.37 3.88 2.49
N LEU A 370 -25.99 4.29 3.60
CA LEU A 370 -25.39 5.09 4.67
C LEU A 370 -24.17 4.43 5.36
N GLY A 371 -23.82 3.18 4.98
CA GLY A 371 -22.68 2.42 5.49
C GLY A 371 -21.52 2.20 4.50
N ALA A 372 -21.70 2.44 3.18
CA ALA A 372 -20.63 2.27 2.17
C ALA A 372 -20.30 3.65 1.58
N GLY A 373 -19.26 4.30 2.12
CA GLY A 373 -18.85 5.68 1.82
C GLY A 373 -18.86 6.07 0.34
N HIS A 374 -19.27 7.24 0.11
CA HIS A 374 -19.33 8.21 -1.01
C HIS A 374 -18.40 7.97 -2.22
N GLY A 375 -18.40 6.82 -2.90
CA GLY A 375 -17.65 6.64 -4.16
C GLY A 375 -16.12 6.86 -4.08
N VAL A 376 -15.54 6.78 -2.87
CA VAL A 376 -14.14 7.16 -2.59
C VAL A 376 -13.19 5.98 -2.74
N GLY A 377 -13.70 4.73 -2.76
CA GLY A 377 -12.90 3.53 -2.61
C GLY A 377 -11.83 3.30 -3.68
N MET A 378 -12.19 3.27 -4.97
CA MET A 378 -11.21 3.01 -6.04
C MET A 378 -10.28 4.21 -6.28
N THR A 379 -10.72 5.42 -5.95
CA THR A 379 -9.87 6.63 -5.97
C THR A 379 -8.74 6.49 -4.95
N ILE A 380 -9.03 6.04 -3.72
CA ILE A 380 -8.02 5.79 -2.68
C ILE A 380 -7.04 4.71 -3.14
N VAL A 381 -7.53 3.58 -3.71
CA VAL A 381 -6.68 2.52 -4.25
C VAL A 381 -5.68 3.08 -5.27
N LYS A 382 -6.17 3.83 -6.26
CA LYS A 382 -5.31 4.44 -7.31
C LYS A 382 -4.30 5.42 -6.69
N THR A 383 -4.76 6.29 -5.79
CA THR A 383 -3.89 7.30 -5.15
C THR A 383 -2.81 6.65 -4.30
N THR A 384 -3.15 5.64 -3.50
CA THR A 384 -2.18 4.92 -2.67
C THR A 384 -1.15 4.21 -3.51
N ILE A 385 -1.56 3.45 -4.55
CA ILE A 385 -0.64 2.76 -5.46
C ILE A 385 0.28 3.75 -6.19
N SER A 386 -0.27 4.87 -6.67
CA SER A 386 0.53 5.93 -7.31
C SER A 386 1.50 6.58 -6.33
N GLY A 387 1.08 6.84 -5.09
CA GLY A 387 1.93 7.39 -4.02
C GLY A 387 3.08 6.45 -3.63
N LEU A 388 2.92 5.15 -3.86
CA LEU A 388 3.98 4.14 -3.73
C LEU A 388 4.89 4.04 -4.98
N GLY A 389 4.72 4.91 -5.96
CA GLY A 389 5.45 4.87 -7.22
C GLY A 389 5.00 3.75 -8.16
N GLY A 390 3.86 3.14 -7.87
CA GLY A 390 3.30 2.03 -8.64
C GLY A 390 2.32 2.45 -9.74
N THR A 391 1.83 1.45 -10.44
CA THR A 391 0.77 1.59 -11.45
C THR A 391 -0.34 0.58 -11.20
N LEU A 392 -1.57 0.99 -11.46
CA LEU A 392 -2.77 0.14 -11.43
C LEU A 392 -3.32 0.02 -12.84
N ALA A 393 -3.50 -1.19 -13.31
CA ALA A 393 -4.18 -1.49 -14.57
C ALA A 393 -5.39 -2.39 -14.31
N MET A 394 -6.38 -2.35 -15.20
CA MET A 394 -7.58 -3.18 -15.14
C MET A 394 -7.82 -3.81 -16.52
N SER A 395 -8.21 -5.07 -16.51
CA SER A 395 -8.77 -5.75 -17.68
C SER A 395 -10.08 -6.39 -17.27
N THR A 396 -11.15 -6.17 -18.06
CA THR A 396 -12.47 -6.67 -17.73
C THR A 396 -13.18 -7.19 -18.98
N ARG A 397 -14.00 -8.24 -18.79
CA ARG A 397 -14.87 -8.77 -19.83
C ARG A 397 -16.25 -9.01 -19.25
N PRO A 398 -17.30 -8.40 -19.81
CA PRO A 398 -18.66 -8.64 -19.37
C PRO A 398 -19.00 -10.14 -19.29
N GLY A 399 -19.52 -10.57 -18.15
CA GLY A 399 -19.84 -11.97 -17.86
C GLY A 399 -18.65 -12.89 -17.57
N LYS A 400 -17.40 -12.40 -17.62
CA LYS A 400 -16.19 -13.22 -17.38
C LYS A 400 -15.32 -12.74 -16.25
N GLY A 401 -15.66 -11.61 -15.63
CA GLY A 401 -14.98 -11.05 -14.49
C GLY A 401 -14.04 -9.88 -14.77
N THR A 402 -13.29 -9.50 -13.76
CA THR A 402 -12.35 -8.38 -13.78
C THR A 402 -11.00 -8.78 -13.21
N ARG A 403 -9.92 -8.31 -13.83
CA ARG A 403 -8.55 -8.46 -13.33
C ARG A 403 -7.96 -7.09 -13.09
N PHE A 404 -7.49 -6.85 -11.88
CA PHE A 404 -6.65 -5.72 -11.53
C PHE A 404 -5.19 -6.17 -11.46
N THR A 405 -4.30 -5.37 -12.02
CA THR A 405 -2.85 -5.60 -11.98
C THR A 405 -2.18 -4.40 -11.33
N ILE A 406 -1.57 -4.63 -10.18
CA ILE A 406 -0.75 -3.67 -9.44
C ILE A 406 0.70 -3.95 -9.76
N ARG A 407 1.46 -2.93 -10.18
CA ARG A 407 2.91 -3.00 -10.36
C ARG A 407 3.57 -2.01 -9.41
N LEU A 408 4.48 -2.48 -8.57
CA LEU A 408 5.16 -1.67 -7.57
C LEU A 408 6.66 -1.86 -7.71
N PRO A 409 7.46 -0.80 -7.55
CA PRO A 409 8.89 -0.96 -7.42
C PRO A 409 9.20 -1.75 -6.14
N LEU A 410 10.21 -2.60 -6.18
CA LEU A 410 10.67 -3.37 -4.99
C LEU A 410 11.06 -2.47 -3.82
N THR A 411 11.32 -1.20 -4.08
CA THR A 411 11.90 -0.26 -3.12
C THR A 411 11.09 1.00 -3.00
N LEU A 412 10.76 1.38 -1.77
CA LEU A 412 10.29 2.71 -1.46
C LEU A 412 11.50 3.66 -1.35
N ALA A 413 11.34 4.87 -1.86
CA ALA A 413 12.16 6.03 -1.55
C ALA A 413 13.35 6.38 -2.45
N ILE A 414 13.96 5.47 -3.21
CA ILE A 414 15.04 5.89 -4.13
C ILE A 414 14.58 5.64 -5.56
N MET A 415 14.46 6.71 -6.33
CA MET A 415 14.03 6.64 -7.73
C MET A 415 14.98 7.42 -8.63
N GLU A 416 15.09 7.01 -9.87
CA GLU A 416 15.73 7.83 -10.89
C GLU A 416 14.80 8.96 -11.33
N ALA A 417 15.25 10.17 -11.24
CA ALA A 417 14.50 11.33 -11.69
C ALA A 417 15.34 12.23 -12.62
N LEU A 418 14.66 12.82 -13.56
CA LEU A 418 15.23 13.88 -14.40
C LEU A 418 15.01 15.21 -13.68
N ILE A 419 16.10 15.93 -13.36
CA ILE A 419 16.02 17.26 -12.78
C ILE A 419 15.80 18.27 -13.89
N VAL A 420 14.71 18.98 -13.78
CA VAL A 420 14.29 20.04 -14.71
C VAL A 420 14.21 21.38 -14.00
N TYR A 421 14.29 22.45 -14.74
CA TYR A 421 14.22 23.81 -14.19
C TYR A 421 13.13 24.61 -14.88
N LEU A 422 12.44 25.38 -14.06
CA LEU A 422 11.62 26.52 -14.48
C LEU A 422 12.29 27.75 -13.90
N ASP A 423 12.88 28.58 -14.74
CA ASP A 423 13.88 29.58 -14.36
C ASP A 423 15.02 28.95 -13.51
N ASP A 424 15.14 29.34 -12.26
CA ASP A 424 16.11 28.79 -11.31
C ASP A 424 15.52 27.77 -10.33
N GLN A 425 14.21 27.53 -10.40
CA GLN A 425 13.53 26.58 -9.53
C GLN A 425 13.67 25.15 -10.06
N PRO A 426 14.30 24.23 -9.33
CA PRO A 426 14.41 22.83 -9.72
C PRO A 426 13.15 22.02 -9.37
N PHE A 427 12.82 21.09 -10.25
CA PHE A 427 11.79 20.05 -10.05
C PHE A 427 12.36 18.70 -10.45
N ALA A 428 11.88 17.63 -9.82
CA ALA A 428 12.25 16.27 -10.14
C ALA A 428 11.09 15.55 -10.85
N VAL A 429 11.36 15.00 -12.03
CA VAL A 429 10.38 14.23 -12.81
C VAL A 429 10.81 12.77 -12.80
N PRO A 430 10.00 11.82 -12.30
CA PRO A 430 10.34 10.40 -12.30
C PRO A 430 10.69 9.91 -13.72
N ARG A 431 11.87 9.29 -13.88
CA ARG A 431 12.36 8.83 -15.19
C ARG A 431 11.44 7.80 -15.82
N SER A 432 10.80 6.97 -15.02
CA SER A 432 9.84 5.93 -15.45
C SER A 432 8.62 6.48 -16.19
N ARG A 433 8.31 7.77 -16.05
CA ARG A 433 7.19 8.45 -16.70
C ARG A 433 7.58 9.13 -18.02
N ILE A 434 8.88 9.24 -18.34
CA ILE A 434 9.38 9.96 -19.50
C ILE A 434 9.70 8.97 -20.61
N GLN A 435 9.03 9.10 -21.75
CA GLN A 435 9.31 8.30 -22.95
C GLN A 435 10.50 8.88 -23.71
N GLU A 436 10.47 10.15 -24.02
CA GLU A 436 11.54 10.88 -24.72
C GLU A 436 11.60 12.35 -24.30
N VAL A 437 12.67 13.00 -24.72
CA VAL A 437 12.92 14.42 -24.47
C VAL A 437 13.17 15.10 -25.81
N LEU A 438 12.42 16.18 -26.06
CA LEU A 438 12.53 16.98 -27.28
C LEU A 438 13.06 18.37 -26.94
N ARG A 439 13.86 18.95 -27.82
CA ARG A 439 14.15 20.38 -27.82
C ARG A 439 13.29 21.05 -28.87
N VAL A 440 12.57 22.09 -28.48
CA VAL A 440 11.57 22.76 -29.32
C VAL A 440 11.85 24.26 -29.36
N GLU A 441 11.79 24.84 -30.53
CA GLU A 441 11.81 26.28 -30.71
C GLU A 441 10.39 26.83 -30.53
N THR A 442 10.27 28.03 -29.97
CA THR A 442 8.95 28.60 -29.61
C THR A 442 8.04 28.87 -30.82
N ASP A 443 8.62 29.11 -31.97
CA ASP A 443 7.90 29.27 -33.24
C ASP A 443 7.28 27.99 -33.82
N ALA A 444 7.72 26.82 -33.32
CA ALA A 444 7.13 25.53 -33.67
C ALA A 444 5.81 25.22 -32.93
N VAL A 445 5.45 26.03 -31.94
CA VAL A 445 4.21 25.87 -31.18
C VAL A 445 3.03 26.44 -31.97
N THR A 446 2.01 25.64 -32.17
CA THR A 446 0.78 26.07 -32.85
C THR A 446 -0.40 25.88 -31.90
N VAL A 447 -1.41 26.71 -31.99
CA VAL A 447 -2.67 26.52 -31.22
C VAL A 447 -3.68 25.80 -32.10
N MET A 448 -4.21 24.68 -31.61
CA MET A 448 -5.26 23.90 -32.25
C MET A 448 -6.32 23.53 -31.23
N ASP A 449 -7.59 23.90 -31.47
CA ASP A 449 -8.71 23.68 -30.55
C ASP A 449 -8.40 24.10 -29.09
N ASP A 450 -7.91 25.34 -28.92
CA ASP A 450 -7.47 25.94 -27.64
C ASP A 450 -6.31 25.21 -26.93
N ASN A 451 -5.66 24.23 -27.60
CA ASN A 451 -4.48 23.56 -27.07
C ASN A 451 -3.23 23.99 -27.82
N GLU A 452 -2.15 24.17 -27.09
CA GLU A 452 -0.82 24.33 -27.67
C GLU A 452 -0.29 22.97 -28.09
N VAL A 453 0.13 22.85 -29.33
CA VAL A 453 0.61 21.59 -29.92
C VAL A 453 1.92 21.82 -30.66
N ILE A 454 2.73 20.77 -30.75
CA ILE A 454 3.92 20.73 -31.58
C ILE A 454 3.84 19.55 -32.57
N PRO A 455 4.48 19.63 -33.73
CA PRO A 455 4.62 18.50 -34.64
C PRO A 455 5.44 17.37 -33.98
N HIS A 456 4.92 16.13 -34.03
CA HIS A 456 5.60 14.97 -33.44
C HIS A 456 5.23 13.70 -34.20
N ARG A 457 6.22 12.97 -34.71
CA ARG A 457 6.09 11.64 -35.36
C ARG A 457 4.98 11.55 -36.43
N GLY A 458 4.80 12.58 -37.23
CA GLY A 458 3.76 12.61 -38.29
C GLY A 458 2.36 12.98 -37.80
N GLY A 459 2.22 13.34 -36.52
CA GLY A 459 1.02 13.88 -35.90
C GLY A 459 1.31 15.17 -35.11
N VAL A 460 0.43 15.46 -34.17
CA VAL A 460 0.60 16.60 -33.23
C VAL A 460 0.64 16.08 -31.80
N LEU A 461 1.52 16.68 -30.98
CA LEU A 461 1.66 16.40 -29.54
C LEU A 461 1.12 17.60 -28.78
N PRO A 462 0.06 17.44 -27.99
CA PRO A 462 -0.36 18.49 -27.05
C PRO A 462 0.71 18.75 -26.03
N ILE A 463 0.98 20.02 -25.74
CA ILE A 463 1.99 20.42 -24.76
C ILE A 463 1.38 21.27 -23.65
N VAL A 464 2.00 21.15 -22.46
CA VAL A 464 1.70 21.97 -21.29
C VAL A 464 2.93 22.66 -20.81
N PHE A 465 2.84 23.94 -20.71
CA PHE A 465 3.88 24.73 -20.06
C PHE A 465 3.72 24.61 -18.54
N LEU A 466 4.62 23.89 -17.92
CA LEU A 466 4.64 23.69 -16.46
C LEU A 466 4.71 25.02 -15.70
N ARG A 467 5.37 26.01 -16.29
CA ARG A 467 5.42 27.40 -15.80
C ARG A 467 4.02 28.01 -15.64
N ARG A 468 3.11 27.79 -16.60
CA ARG A 468 1.73 28.31 -16.52
C ARG A 468 0.93 27.57 -15.45
N LEU A 469 1.12 26.24 -15.37
CA LEU A 469 0.48 25.43 -14.36
C LEU A 469 0.81 25.92 -12.94
N PHE A 470 2.07 26.24 -12.69
CA PHE A 470 2.52 26.78 -11.40
C PHE A 470 2.46 28.31 -11.29
N ARG A 471 1.83 29.01 -12.25
CA ARG A 471 1.66 30.46 -12.28
C ARG A 471 2.98 31.24 -12.08
N MET A 472 4.08 30.69 -12.59
CA MET A 472 5.38 31.33 -12.51
C MET A 472 5.51 32.40 -13.57
N ASN A 473 5.90 33.61 -13.16
CA ASN A 473 6.20 34.71 -14.07
C ASN A 473 7.60 34.53 -14.66
N GLY A 474 7.78 34.79 -15.96
CA GLY A 474 9.10 34.72 -16.60
C GLY A 474 9.04 35.19 -18.05
N GLU A 475 10.19 35.54 -18.59
CA GLU A 475 10.30 36.00 -19.98
C GLU A 475 10.14 34.83 -20.97
N PRO A 476 9.50 35.06 -22.13
CA PRO A 476 9.41 34.07 -23.20
C PRO A 476 10.81 33.65 -23.66
N ARG A 477 11.08 32.36 -23.66
CA ARG A 477 12.34 31.80 -24.16
C ARG A 477 12.22 31.50 -25.66
N THR A 478 13.31 31.61 -26.39
CA THR A 478 13.36 31.27 -27.82
C THR A 478 13.30 29.75 -28.06
N SER A 479 13.74 28.96 -27.08
CA SER A 479 13.65 27.48 -27.09
C SER A 479 13.45 26.92 -25.70
N PHE A 480 12.81 25.75 -25.61
CA PHE A 480 12.52 25.03 -24.39
C PHE A 480 12.60 23.52 -24.61
N HIS A 481 12.48 22.73 -23.56
CA HIS A 481 12.46 21.28 -23.65
C HIS A 481 11.06 20.74 -23.36
N VAL A 482 10.69 19.67 -24.07
CA VAL A 482 9.43 18.96 -23.88
C VAL A 482 9.72 17.55 -23.44
N LEU A 483 9.23 17.17 -22.27
CA LEU A 483 9.24 15.80 -21.77
C LEU A 483 7.98 15.12 -22.32
N VAL A 484 8.15 14.16 -23.20
CA VAL A 484 7.02 13.34 -23.68
C VAL A 484 6.73 12.28 -22.64
N VAL A 485 5.52 12.35 -22.08
CA VAL A 485 5.05 11.45 -21.03
C VAL A 485 3.86 10.64 -21.51
N ASP A 486 3.74 9.43 -20.99
CA ASP A 486 2.59 8.57 -21.27
C ASP A 486 1.39 9.01 -20.42
N ALA A 487 0.28 9.23 -21.09
CA ALA A 487 -0.98 9.63 -20.50
C ALA A 487 -2.09 8.63 -20.82
N ASP A 488 -1.85 7.34 -20.53
CA ASP A 488 -2.74 6.18 -20.61
C ASP A 488 -3.30 5.82 -22.02
N SER A 489 -3.48 6.75 -22.92
CA SER A 489 -3.96 6.50 -24.30
C SER A 489 -3.40 7.49 -25.32
N SER A 490 -2.69 8.52 -24.87
CA SER A 490 -2.09 9.53 -25.75
C SER A 490 -0.82 10.07 -25.10
N ALA A 491 0.19 10.38 -25.89
CA ALA A 491 1.36 11.10 -25.40
C ALA A 491 1.01 12.56 -25.15
N ILE A 492 1.57 13.15 -24.09
CA ILE A 492 1.48 14.58 -23.76
C ILE A 492 2.89 15.11 -23.52
N GLY A 493 3.15 16.32 -23.96
CA GLY A 493 4.40 17.00 -23.72
C GLY A 493 4.34 17.94 -22.51
N ILE A 494 5.26 17.79 -21.56
CA ILE A 494 5.46 18.74 -20.46
C ILE A 494 6.62 19.66 -20.83
N ALA A 495 6.32 20.94 -21.05
CA ALA A 495 7.31 21.94 -21.44
C ALA A 495 8.01 22.52 -20.20
N VAL A 496 9.34 22.47 -20.21
CA VAL A 496 10.24 22.95 -19.16
C VAL A 496 11.34 23.82 -19.77
N ASP A 497 11.89 24.76 -19.01
CA ASP A 497 12.88 25.68 -19.53
C ASP A 497 14.25 25.05 -19.81
N ARG A 498 14.69 24.20 -18.90
CA ARG A 498 15.99 23.53 -18.97
C ARG A 498 15.96 22.17 -18.30
N ILE A 499 16.70 21.26 -18.87
CA ILE A 499 16.95 19.94 -18.29
C ILE A 499 18.37 19.93 -17.74
N ALA A 500 18.53 19.48 -16.51
CA ALA A 500 19.85 19.27 -15.94
C ALA A 500 20.35 17.87 -16.22
N ARG A 501 20.07 16.93 -15.34
CA ARG A 501 20.56 15.55 -15.43
C ARG A 501 19.59 14.57 -14.79
N GLN A 502 19.72 13.33 -15.18
CA GLN A 502 19.16 12.21 -14.46
C GLN A 502 19.96 11.97 -13.17
N ARG A 503 19.27 11.82 -12.04
CA ARG A 503 19.84 11.56 -10.72
C ARG A 503 19.00 10.54 -9.97
N GLU A 504 19.66 9.76 -9.14
CA GLU A 504 18.98 9.04 -8.06
C GLU A 504 18.59 10.06 -6.99
N ILE A 505 17.33 10.04 -6.61
CA ILE A 505 16.78 10.90 -5.56
C ILE A 505 16.07 10.04 -4.50
N VAL A 506 16.05 10.53 -3.27
CA VAL A 506 15.27 9.94 -2.19
C VAL A 506 13.94 10.65 -2.12
N ALA A 507 12.86 9.97 -2.50
CA ALA A 507 11.52 10.54 -2.38
C ALA A 507 11.07 10.51 -0.91
N ARG A 508 10.74 11.67 -0.37
CA ARG A 508 10.10 11.81 0.95
C ARG A 508 8.66 12.25 0.72
N PRO A 509 7.66 11.58 1.31
CA PRO A 509 6.29 12.06 1.24
C PRO A 509 6.20 13.43 1.93
N VAL A 510 5.37 14.29 1.40
CA VAL A 510 4.99 15.54 2.07
C VAL A 510 3.78 15.22 2.94
N ASP A 511 4.03 14.91 4.22
CA ASP A 511 2.99 14.44 5.16
C ASP A 511 2.10 15.57 5.71
N ASP A 512 2.40 16.83 5.42
CA ASP A 512 1.60 17.95 5.87
C ASP A 512 0.37 18.13 4.97
N ALA A 513 -0.82 17.94 5.55
CA ALA A 513 -2.10 18.11 4.86
C ALA A 513 -2.29 19.54 4.31
N LEU A 514 -1.61 20.53 4.87
CA LEU A 514 -1.63 21.94 4.40
C LEU A 514 -0.78 22.17 3.14
N VAL A 515 0.07 21.22 2.77
CA VAL A 515 1.02 21.33 1.64
C VAL A 515 0.68 20.35 0.50
N ARG A 516 -0.50 19.73 0.51
CA ARG A 516 -0.94 18.90 -0.62
C ARG A 516 -1.28 19.77 -1.82
N VAL A 517 -0.29 19.98 -2.68
CA VAL A 517 -0.46 20.71 -3.95
C VAL A 517 -0.73 19.71 -5.06
N PRO A 518 -1.84 19.82 -5.80
CA PRO A 518 -2.08 18.98 -6.97
C PRO A 518 -0.90 19.03 -7.95
N GLY A 519 -0.44 17.87 -8.41
CA GLY A 519 0.73 17.77 -9.29
C GLY A 519 2.07 17.60 -8.56
N ILE A 520 2.09 17.50 -7.22
CA ILE A 520 3.29 17.20 -6.42
C ILE A 520 3.12 15.84 -5.74
N ALA A 521 4.05 14.92 -6.01
CA ALA A 521 4.08 13.58 -5.44
C ALA A 521 4.88 13.50 -4.13
N GLY A 522 5.77 14.45 -3.88
CA GLY A 522 6.68 14.45 -2.74
C GLY A 522 7.76 15.49 -2.86
N ALA A 523 8.76 15.39 -2.00
CA ALA A 523 9.95 16.24 -2.03
C ALA A 523 11.23 15.41 -1.91
N THR A 524 12.33 15.96 -2.38
CA THR A 524 13.68 15.43 -2.23
C THR A 524 14.64 16.57 -1.94
N GLU A 525 15.86 16.25 -1.58
CA GLU A 525 16.95 17.19 -1.40
C GLU A 525 18.04 16.88 -2.42
N LEU A 526 18.51 17.90 -3.14
CA LEU A 526 19.66 17.78 -4.02
C LEU A 526 20.96 17.85 -3.20
N GLY A 527 22.06 17.40 -3.84
CA GLY A 527 23.39 17.42 -3.22
C GLY A 527 23.90 18.82 -2.79
N ASP A 528 23.22 19.90 -3.15
CA ASP A 528 23.50 21.28 -2.72
C ASP A 528 22.63 21.73 -1.52
N GLY A 529 21.87 20.81 -0.94
CA GLY A 529 20.99 21.07 0.21
C GLY A 529 19.67 21.76 -0.15
N ARG A 530 19.38 21.99 -1.44
CA ARG A 530 18.12 22.60 -1.85
C ARG A 530 17.00 21.57 -1.89
N PRO A 531 15.84 21.87 -1.28
CA PRO A 531 14.66 21.05 -1.44
C PRO A 531 14.14 21.13 -2.88
N VAL A 532 13.70 20.00 -3.41
CA VAL A 532 13.16 19.87 -4.77
C VAL A 532 11.85 19.11 -4.73
N LEU A 533 10.83 19.68 -5.35
CA LEU A 533 9.53 19.03 -5.44
C LEU A 533 9.54 17.96 -6.53
N ILE A 534 8.96 16.81 -6.22
CA ILE A 534 8.79 15.68 -7.14
C ILE A 534 7.42 15.83 -7.80
N LEU A 535 7.40 15.87 -9.13
CA LEU A 535 6.16 16.04 -9.89
C LEU A 535 5.36 14.75 -9.97
N ASP A 536 4.06 14.86 -9.70
CA ASP A 536 3.08 13.83 -10.04
C ASP A 536 2.60 14.04 -11.48
N VAL A 537 3.29 13.37 -12.41
CA VAL A 537 2.99 13.46 -13.85
C VAL A 537 1.56 13.04 -14.16
N ALA A 538 1.03 12.02 -13.47
CA ALA A 538 -0.33 11.53 -13.68
C ALA A 538 -1.35 12.59 -13.24
N ALA A 539 -1.18 13.15 -12.04
CA ALA A 539 -2.06 14.21 -11.55
C ALA A 539 -1.99 15.48 -12.42
N ILE A 540 -0.81 15.84 -12.95
CA ILE A 540 -0.65 16.96 -13.90
C ILE A 540 -1.45 16.70 -15.18
N VAL A 541 -1.35 15.50 -15.75
CA VAL A 541 -2.07 15.10 -16.95
C VAL A 541 -3.58 15.10 -16.71
N ASP A 542 -4.04 14.55 -15.57
CA ASP A 542 -5.46 14.52 -15.20
C ASP A 542 -6.02 15.93 -14.97
N ALA A 543 -5.28 16.81 -14.30
CA ALA A 543 -5.66 18.22 -14.11
C ALA A 543 -5.83 18.96 -15.44
N MET A 544 -4.98 18.67 -16.43
CA MET A 544 -5.09 19.26 -17.77
C MET A 544 -6.32 18.78 -18.52
N ARG A 545 -6.66 17.51 -18.42
CA ARG A 545 -7.87 16.96 -19.03
C ARG A 545 -9.13 17.57 -18.42
N ALA A 546 -9.12 17.78 -17.10
CA ALA A 546 -10.21 18.44 -16.38
C ALA A 546 -10.33 19.94 -16.71
N HIS A 547 -9.22 20.63 -17.00
CA HIS A 547 -9.22 22.06 -17.35
C HIS A 547 -9.75 22.38 -18.76
N ARG A 548 -10.05 21.38 -19.57
CA ARG A 548 -10.82 21.60 -20.81
C ARG A 548 -12.21 22.14 -20.54
N ASP A 549 -12.74 22.02 -19.31
CA ASP A 549 -14.12 22.38 -18.96
C ASP A 549 -14.28 23.46 -17.88
N LEU A 550 -13.20 23.99 -17.26
CA LEU A 550 -13.32 24.97 -16.17
C LEU A 550 -12.29 26.10 -16.30
N ALA A 551 -12.78 27.34 -16.22
CA ALA A 551 -12.00 28.56 -16.16
C ALA A 551 -11.00 28.57 -14.98
N PRO A 552 -9.92 29.39 -15.02
CA PRO A 552 -8.70 29.23 -14.22
C PRO A 552 -8.86 29.71 -12.77
N GLU A 553 -9.43 28.87 -11.93
CA GLU A 553 -9.34 29.06 -10.49
C GLU A 553 -8.74 27.78 -9.89
N LEU A 554 -7.53 27.84 -9.45
CA LEU A 554 -6.85 26.95 -8.50
C LEU A 554 -5.39 26.67 -8.89
N ILE A 555 -4.53 27.31 -8.22
CA ILE A 555 -3.35 26.83 -7.47
C ILE A 555 -2.61 28.09 -7.01
N VAL A 556 -2.86 28.52 -5.78
CA VAL A 556 -2.02 29.50 -5.09
C VAL A 556 -1.01 28.70 -4.28
N VAL A 557 0.26 28.77 -4.67
CA VAL A 557 1.37 28.42 -3.79
C VAL A 557 1.86 29.73 -3.20
N ALA A 558 1.67 29.91 -1.88
CA ALA A 558 2.25 31.00 -1.11
C ALA A 558 3.73 30.73 -0.83
#